data_e93a1f8bab745cae24b19d93f024bbad
#
_entry.id   e93a1f8bab745cae24b19d93f024bbad
#
_cell.length_a   1.000
_cell.length_b   1.000
_cell.length_c   1.000
_cell.angle_alpha   90.00
_cell.angle_beta   90.00
_cell.angle_gamma   90.00
#
_symmetry.space_group_name_H-M   'P 1'
#
loop_
_entity.id
_entity.type
_entity.pdbx_description
1 polymer ?
#
loop_
_entity_poly.entity_id
_entity_poly.type
_entity_poly.pdbx_seq_one_letter_code
_entity_poly.pdbx_strand_id
1 'polypeptide(L)'
;MDKIRYAIVGYGRMGKITRQVLIDDDCILSEIIDPAYQEFDWRPDSLEKSDTAICFTSPGAGYETTKRILEKGVDAVVSTTKFYTYVDSSENDNMMEEFKALAIQNKCRMIYGANFSIGMNIFWKTLKPLANTLANIGYDVAVEERHHIGKEDIAATAKTIGRILIDAYPDKNEMVYGDIDRKRKDTEITIGITRVGNIPGTHTVIFDSPADTIELVHTVRDPKLFAKSAIDAARWLRKRPSGLYSVKDMLK
;
A
#
# COMPACT_ATOMS: atom_id res chain seq x y z
N MET A 1 -8.34 27.17 9.11
CA MET A 1 -8.54 26.26 7.96
C MET A 1 -9.75 25.42 8.27
N ASP A 2 -10.69 25.33 7.36
CA ASP A 2 -11.86 24.49 7.56
C ASP A 2 -11.43 23.02 7.68
N LYS A 3 -12.14 22.29 8.55
CA LYS A 3 -11.86 20.84 8.73
C LYS A 3 -12.17 20.12 7.43
N ILE A 4 -11.28 19.19 7.03
CA ILE A 4 -11.47 18.34 5.83
C ILE A 4 -12.65 17.40 6.08
N ARG A 5 -13.54 17.31 5.10
CA ARG A 5 -14.67 16.38 5.08
C ARG A 5 -14.26 15.12 4.32
N TYR A 6 -14.20 14.01 5.03
CA TYR A 6 -13.74 12.73 4.49
C TYR A 6 -14.92 11.85 4.11
N ALA A 7 -14.87 11.24 2.91
CA ALA A 7 -15.66 10.07 2.59
C ALA A 7 -14.81 8.81 2.75
N ILE A 8 -15.43 7.69 3.12
CA ILE A 8 -14.82 6.36 3.09
C ILE A 8 -15.48 5.58 1.96
N VAL A 9 -14.69 5.06 1.03
CA VAL A 9 -15.15 4.22 -0.07
C VAL A 9 -14.57 2.82 0.07
N GLY A 10 -15.45 1.83 0.31
CA GLY A 10 -15.10 0.50 0.78
C GLY A 10 -15.13 0.39 2.31
N TYR A 11 -16.19 -0.25 2.84
CA TYR A 11 -16.46 -0.33 4.29
C TYR A 11 -16.15 -1.73 4.87
N GLY A 12 -15.13 -2.38 4.31
CA GLY A 12 -14.55 -3.60 4.84
C GLY A 12 -13.72 -3.34 6.12
N ARG A 13 -12.77 -4.24 6.42
CA ARG A 13 -11.90 -4.14 7.61
C ARG A 13 -11.21 -2.77 7.73
N MET A 14 -10.57 -2.29 6.66
CA MET A 14 -9.83 -1.02 6.69
C MET A 14 -10.77 0.19 6.74
N GLY A 15 -11.88 0.17 6.02
CA GLY A 15 -12.89 1.23 6.11
C GLY A 15 -13.44 1.42 7.52
N LYS A 16 -13.73 0.32 8.23
CA LYS A 16 -14.18 0.34 9.64
C LYS A 16 -13.12 0.92 10.59
N ILE A 17 -11.85 0.54 10.40
CA ILE A 17 -10.73 1.10 11.18
C ILE A 17 -10.57 2.59 10.87
N THR A 18 -10.66 2.99 9.59
CA THR A 18 -10.55 4.40 9.18
C THR A 18 -11.67 5.25 9.77
N ARG A 19 -12.90 4.74 9.77
CA ARG A 19 -14.04 5.40 10.45
C ARG A 19 -13.72 5.68 11.92
N GLN A 20 -13.22 4.68 12.64
CA GLN A 20 -12.87 4.84 14.04
C GLN A 20 -11.76 5.88 14.24
N VAL A 21 -10.72 5.86 13.41
CA VAL A 21 -9.63 6.85 13.49
C VAL A 21 -10.13 8.26 13.18
N LEU A 22 -11.01 8.44 12.20
CA LEU A 22 -11.59 9.75 11.89
C LEU A 22 -12.39 10.30 13.07
N ILE A 23 -13.14 9.45 13.78
CA ILE A 23 -13.89 9.83 14.98
C ILE A 23 -12.93 10.18 16.13
N ASP A 24 -11.93 9.33 16.39
CA ASP A 24 -10.94 9.53 17.47
C ASP A 24 -10.13 10.83 17.26
N ASP A 25 -9.84 11.21 16.01
CA ASP A 25 -9.08 12.42 15.66
C ASP A 25 -9.97 13.68 15.42
N ASP A 26 -11.26 13.63 15.79
CA ASP A 26 -12.24 14.73 15.61
C ASP A 26 -12.31 15.25 14.16
N CYS A 27 -12.20 14.35 13.19
CA CYS A 27 -12.34 14.64 11.76
C CYS A 27 -13.81 14.57 11.33
N ILE A 28 -14.17 15.25 10.25
CA ILE A 28 -15.53 15.23 9.71
C ILE A 28 -15.65 14.02 8.76
N LEU A 29 -16.41 13.00 9.15
CA LEU A 29 -16.85 11.94 8.26
C LEU A 29 -18.13 12.41 7.55
N SER A 30 -18.06 12.67 6.25
CA SER A 30 -19.19 13.17 5.44
C SER A 30 -20.04 12.05 4.89
N GLU A 31 -19.43 10.92 4.49
CA GLU A 31 -20.13 9.82 3.84
C GLU A 31 -19.36 8.49 3.95
N ILE A 32 -20.11 7.38 3.90
CA ILE A 32 -19.57 6.04 3.69
C ILE A 32 -20.22 5.49 2.41
N ILE A 33 -19.41 4.93 1.51
CA ILE A 33 -19.86 4.33 0.26
C ILE A 33 -19.31 2.90 0.18
N ASP A 34 -20.20 1.92 0.08
CA ASP A 34 -19.83 0.53 -0.17
C ASP A 34 -21.04 -0.23 -0.77
N PRO A 35 -21.01 -0.57 -2.06
CA PRO A 35 -22.09 -1.28 -2.73
C PRO A 35 -22.45 -2.67 -2.14
N ALA A 36 -21.57 -3.24 -1.31
CA ALA A 36 -21.87 -4.46 -0.57
C ALA A 36 -22.94 -4.26 0.53
N TYR A 37 -23.23 -3.02 0.88
CA TYR A 37 -24.22 -2.63 1.87
C TYR A 37 -25.22 -1.68 1.21
N GLN A 38 -26.49 -2.10 1.06
CA GLN A 38 -27.53 -1.31 0.38
C GLN A 38 -27.67 0.12 0.93
N GLU A 39 -27.50 0.29 2.23
CA GLU A 39 -27.55 1.60 2.91
C GLU A 39 -26.39 2.54 2.54
N PHE A 40 -25.27 2.00 2.02
CA PHE A 40 -24.06 2.73 1.64
C PHE A 40 -23.78 2.70 0.13
N ASP A 41 -24.75 2.32 -0.70
CA ASP A 41 -24.56 2.29 -2.14
C ASP A 41 -24.40 3.71 -2.74
N TRP A 42 -23.81 3.75 -3.94
CA TRP A 42 -23.65 4.98 -4.69
C TRP A 42 -24.99 5.64 -4.99
N ARG A 43 -25.08 6.95 -4.72
CA ARG A 43 -26.22 7.79 -5.08
C ARG A 43 -25.77 8.88 -6.05
N PRO A 44 -26.71 9.54 -6.78
CA PRO A 44 -26.38 10.66 -7.68
C PRO A 44 -25.65 11.81 -6.98
N ASP A 45 -26.00 12.08 -5.70
CA ASP A 45 -25.42 13.12 -4.84
C ASP A 45 -24.24 12.65 -3.98
N SER A 46 -23.78 11.40 -4.18
CA SER A 46 -22.63 10.87 -3.46
C SER A 46 -21.39 11.74 -3.69
N LEU A 47 -20.65 11.97 -2.62
CA LEU A 47 -19.42 12.78 -2.54
C LEU A 47 -19.62 14.32 -2.63
N GLU A 48 -20.81 14.85 -2.91
CA GLU A 48 -21.03 16.32 -3.02
C GLU A 48 -20.65 17.11 -1.76
N LYS A 49 -20.69 16.46 -0.60
CA LYS A 49 -20.30 17.05 0.69
C LYS A 49 -18.91 16.67 1.15
N SER A 50 -18.11 16.02 0.29
CA SER A 50 -16.79 15.46 0.64
C SER A 50 -15.67 16.26 -0.02
N ASP A 51 -14.61 16.48 0.71
CA ASP A 51 -13.39 17.10 0.18
C ASP A 51 -12.38 16.04 -0.28
N THR A 52 -12.36 14.89 0.38
CA THR A 52 -11.43 13.80 0.11
C THR A 52 -12.09 12.45 0.34
N ALA A 53 -11.95 11.53 -0.60
CA ALA A 53 -12.37 10.14 -0.48
C ALA A 53 -11.17 9.24 -0.18
N ILE A 54 -11.27 8.41 0.87
CA ILE A 54 -10.26 7.39 1.21
C ILE A 54 -10.79 6.03 0.77
N CYS A 55 -10.11 5.40 -0.20
CA CYS A 55 -10.54 4.19 -0.88
C CYS A 55 -9.81 2.95 -0.39
N PHE A 56 -10.59 1.98 0.11
CA PHE A 56 -10.15 0.63 0.46
C PHE A 56 -11.03 -0.42 -0.23
N THR A 57 -11.23 -0.27 -1.53
CA THR A 57 -12.06 -1.16 -2.34
C THR A 57 -11.32 -2.42 -2.76
N SER A 58 -12.08 -3.44 -3.19
CA SER A 58 -11.51 -4.64 -3.80
C SER A 58 -10.76 -4.30 -5.10
N PRO A 59 -9.77 -5.11 -5.48
CA PRO A 59 -9.04 -4.88 -6.73
C PRO A 59 -9.91 -4.74 -7.98
N GLY A 60 -11.03 -5.49 -8.06
CA GLY A 60 -11.93 -5.44 -9.21
C GLY A 60 -12.76 -4.17 -9.31
N ALA A 61 -13.04 -3.50 -8.17
CA ALA A 61 -13.84 -2.27 -8.14
C ALA A 61 -12.98 -1.00 -8.19
N GLY A 62 -11.66 -1.13 -8.04
CA GLY A 62 -10.76 0.01 -7.83
C GLY A 62 -10.76 1.03 -8.94
N TYR A 63 -10.72 0.60 -10.21
CA TYR A 63 -10.69 1.49 -11.36
C TYR A 63 -11.97 2.36 -11.44
N GLU A 64 -13.13 1.73 -11.52
CA GLU A 64 -14.41 2.44 -11.64
C GLU A 64 -14.68 3.35 -10.45
N THR A 65 -14.35 2.88 -9.25
CA THR A 65 -14.49 3.69 -8.03
C THR A 65 -13.61 4.93 -8.08
N THR A 66 -12.34 4.79 -8.45
CA THR A 66 -11.39 5.91 -8.54
C THR A 66 -11.84 6.91 -9.60
N LYS A 67 -12.24 6.42 -10.77
CA LYS A 67 -12.76 7.24 -11.86
C LYS A 67 -13.95 8.09 -11.41
N ARG A 68 -14.96 7.48 -10.79
CA ARG A 68 -16.14 8.20 -10.26
C ARG A 68 -15.77 9.29 -9.26
N ILE A 69 -14.82 9.05 -8.38
CA ILE A 69 -14.37 10.05 -7.40
C ILE A 69 -13.73 11.25 -8.10
N LEU A 70 -12.84 10.99 -9.06
CA LEU A 70 -12.17 12.05 -9.81
C LEU A 70 -13.13 12.84 -10.70
N GLU A 71 -14.11 12.19 -11.33
CA GLU A 71 -15.18 12.83 -12.11
C GLU A 71 -16.05 13.79 -11.26
N LYS A 72 -16.20 13.48 -9.96
CA LYS A 72 -16.89 14.36 -9.00
C LYS A 72 -16.02 15.53 -8.50
N GLY A 73 -14.75 15.62 -8.92
CA GLY A 73 -13.83 16.65 -8.47
C GLY A 73 -13.38 16.51 -7.02
N VAL A 74 -13.47 15.32 -6.45
CA VAL A 74 -13.08 15.02 -5.06
C VAL A 74 -11.66 14.45 -5.03
N ASP A 75 -10.85 14.88 -4.06
CA ASP A 75 -9.51 14.34 -3.86
C ASP A 75 -9.59 12.85 -3.49
N ALA A 76 -8.72 12.01 -4.07
CA ALA A 76 -8.73 10.58 -3.87
C ALA A 76 -7.45 10.06 -3.20
N VAL A 77 -7.59 9.33 -2.10
CA VAL A 77 -6.52 8.55 -1.47
C VAL A 77 -6.79 7.08 -1.72
N VAL A 78 -6.03 6.43 -2.60
CA VAL A 78 -6.35 5.10 -3.12
C VAL A 78 -5.33 4.06 -2.64
N SER A 79 -5.82 3.09 -1.86
CA SER A 79 -5.03 1.98 -1.27
C SER A 79 -5.37 0.62 -1.86
N THR A 80 -5.82 0.58 -3.11
CA THR A 80 -6.18 -0.68 -3.77
C THR A 80 -4.94 -1.37 -4.33
N THR A 81 -4.58 -2.52 -3.80
CA THR A 81 -3.30 -3.21 -4.06
C THR A 81 -3.08 -3.61 -5.53
N LYS A 82 -4.14 -3.86 -6.29
CA LYS A 82 -4.02 -4.32 -7.69
C LYS A 82 -3.49 -3.25 -8.64
N PHE A 83 -3.67 -1.95 -8.34
CA PHE A 83 -3.08 -0.86 -9.11
C PHE A 83 -1.54 -0.85 -9.12
N TYR A 84 -0.91 -1.64 -8.22
CA TYR A 84 0.55 -1.63 -8.04
C TYR A 84 1.22 -2.92 -8.47
N THR A 85 0.47 -4.03 -8.57
CA THR A 85 1.00 -5.30 -9.03
C THR A 85 1.18 -5.36 -10.55
N TYR A 86 0.61 -4.39 -11.27
CA TYR A 86 0.71 -4.25 -12.73
C TYR A 86 1.64 -3.10 -13.16
N VAL A 87 2.50 -2.59 -12.29
CA VAL A 87 3.39 -1.44 -12.54
C VAL A 87 4.33 -1.63 -13.75
N ASP A 88 4.43 -2.82 -14.29
CA ASP A 88 5.24 -3.13 -15.48
C ASP A 88 4.40 -3.45 -16.74
N SER A 89 3.11 -3.10 -16.80
CA SER A 89 2.30 -3.31 -18.00
C SER A 89 1.85 -1.99 -18.63
N SER A 90 1.89 -1.90 -19.96
CA SER A 90 1.42 -0.75 -20.74
C SER A 90 -0.06 -0.37 -20.47
N GLU A 91 -0.87 -1.32 -20.01
CA GLU A 91 -2.27 -1.06 -19.59
C GLU A 91 -2.34 -0.19 -18.33
N ASN A 92 -1.38 -0.31 -17.42
CA ASN A 92 -1.32 0.53 -16.22
C ASN A 92 -0.90 1.97 -16.52
N ASP A 93 0.03 2.16 -17.44
CA ASP A 93 0.47 3.49 -17.82
C ASP A 93 -0.69 4.29 -18.41
N ASN A 94 -1.51 3.66 -19.26
CA ASN A 94 -2.70 4.29 -19.83
C ASN A 94 -3.74 4.66 -18.76
N MET A 95 -4.00 3.77 -17.80
CA MET A 95 -4.92 4.03 -16.69
C MET A 95 -4.44 5.16 -15.77
N MET A 96 -3.15 5.22 -15.47
CA MET A 96 -2.56 6.27 -14.64
C MET A 96 -2.57 7.64 -15.35
N GLU A 97 -2.31 7.68 -16.65
CA GLU A 97 -2.44 8.91 -17.42
C GLU A 97 -3.91 9.37 -17.53
N GLU A 98 -4.89 8.44 -17.64
CA GLU A 98 -6.32 8.77 -17.57
C GLU A 98 -6.67 9.40 -16.22
N PHE A 99 -6.27 8.79 -15.10
CA PHE A 99 -6.53 9.35 -13.77
C PHE A 99 -5.87 10.71 -13.56
N LYS A 100 -4.66 10.90 -14.07
CA LYS A 100 -3.98 12.19 -14.04
C LYS A 100 -4.74 13.25 -14.84
N ALA A 101 -5.20 12.91 -16.04
CA ALA A 101 -5.98 13.79 -16.88
C ALA A 101 -7.31 14.19 -16.20
N LEU A 102 -8.05 13.21 -15.64
CA LEU A 102 -9.28 13.44 -14.89
C LEU A 102 -9.05 14.32 -13.67
N ALA A 103 -7.99 14.09 -12.90
CA ALA A 103 -7.66 14.89 -11.74
C ALA A 103 -7.38 16.36 -12.11
N ILE A 104 -6.64 16.59 -13.19
CA ILE A 104 -6.35 17.95 -13.69
C ILE A 104 -7.63 18.60 -14.21
N GLN A 105 -8.40 17.92 -15.05
CA GLN A 105 -9.65 18.42 -15.64
C GLN A 105 -10.65 18.83 -14.57
N ASN A 106 -10.84 18.02 -13.53
CA ASN A 106 -11.81 18.24 -12.47
C ASN A 106 -11.22 19.00 -11.26
N LYS A 107 -10.00 19.54 -11.38
CA LYS A 107 -9.31 20.34 -10.35
C LYS A 107 -9.16 19.64 -8.99
N CYS A 108 -9.07 18.32 -9.01
CA CYS A 108 -8.84 17.49 -7.85
C CYS A 108 -7.46 16.81 -7.92
N ARG A 109 -7.17 15.98 -6.94
CA ARG A 109 -5.87 15.33 -6.77
C ARG A 109 -6.07 13.86 -6.44
N MET A 110 -5.15 13.03 -6.86
CA MET A 110 -5.12 11.63 -6.46
C MET A 110 -3.74 11.29 -5.88
N ILE A 111 -3.73 10.58 -4.75
CA ILE A 111 -2.55 9.89 -4.26
C ILE A 111 -2.82 8.41 -4.14
N TYR A 112 -1.88 7.63 -4.59
CA TYR A 112 -1.98 6.17 -4.57
C TYR A 112 -0.78 5.51 -3.88
N GLY A 113 -1.01 4.35 -3.27
CA GLY A 113 0.02 3.55 -2.60
C GLY A 113 -0.48 2.16 -2.20
N ALA A 114 0.32 1.11 -2.49
CA ALA A 114 0.04 -0.26 -2.02
C ALA A 114 0.03 -0.34 -0.49
N ASN A 115 0.72 0.59 0.15
CA ASN A 115 0.82 0.69 1.59
C ASN A 115 1.10 2.15 1.96
N PHE A 116 0.25 2.75 2.77
CA PHE A 116 0.40 4.12 3.22
C PHE A 116 1.31 4.27 4.45
N SER A 117 1.75 3.17 5.08
CA SER A 117 2.71 3.26 6.18
C SER A 117 4.00 3.96 5.74
N ILE A 118 4.28 5.12 6.30
CA ILE A 118 5.51 5.87 6.03
C ILE A 118 6.74 5.02 6.37
N GLY A 119 6.70 4.31 7.51
CA GLY A 119 7.80 3.41 7.93
C GLY A 119 8.08 2.32 6.90
N MET A 120 7.04 1.68 6.34
CA MET A 120 7.21 0.65 5.30
C MET A 120 7.75 1.25 3.99
N ASN A 121 7.32 2.43 3.62
CA ASN A 121 7.83 3.09 2.41
C ASN A 121 9.29 3.53 2.58
N ILE A 122 9.71 3.98 3.76
CA ILE A 122 11.13 4.23 4.09
C ILE A 122 11.92 2.91 4.04
N PHE A 123 11.38 1.84 4.61
CA PHE A 123 11.97 0.51 4.54
C PHE A 123 12.27 0.11 3.09
N TRP A 124 11.29 0.20 2.18
CA TRP A 124 11.48 -0.12 0.76
C TRP A 124 12.49 0.81 0.07
N LYS A 125 12.44 2.11 0.38
CA LYS A 125 13.38 3.11 -0.18
C LYS A 125 14.82 2.81 0.24
N THR A 126 15.02 2.35 1.47
CA THR A 126 16.35 2.02 2.01
C THR A 126 16.81 0.63 1.57
N LEU A 127 15.89 -0.31 1.36
CA LEU A 127 16.20 -1.71 1.07
C LEU A 127 17.02 -1.87 -0.23
N LYS A 128 16.63 -1.22 -1.33
CA LYS A 128 17.28 -1.42 -2.63
C LYS A 128 18.77 -1.02 -2.62
N PRO A 129 19.16 0.20 -2.17
CA PRO A 129 20.58 0.55 -2.11
C PRO A 129 21.37 -0.31 -1.11
N LEU A 130 20.76 -0.70 0.02
CA LEU A 130 21.40 -1.61 0.98
C LEU A 130 21.63 -2.98 0.35
N ALA A 131 20.62 -3.56 -0.28
CA ALA A 131 20.70 -4.87 -0.95
C ALA A 131 21.75 -4.88 -2.06
N ASN A 132 21.81 -3.85 -2.92
CA ASN A 132 22.83 -3.70 -3.95
C ASN A 132 24.24 -3.71 -3.36
N THR A 133 24.45 -2.98 -2.25
CA THR A 133 25.77 -2.92 -1.59
C THR A 133 26.16 -4.28 -1.04
N LEU A 134 25.23 -4.96 -0.35
CA LEU A 134 25.50 -6.24 0.29
C LEU A 134 25.67 -7.38 -0.74
N ALA A 135 24.89 -7.39 -1.84
CA ALA A 135 25.06 -8.32 -2.94
C ALA A 135 26.46 -8.26 -3.55
N ASN A 136 27.01 -7.05 -3.76
CA ASN A 136 28.34 -6.83 -4.34
C ASN A 136 29.48 -7.34 -3.48
N ILE A 137 29.25 -7.53 -2.18
CA ILE A 137 30.26 -8.06 -1.24
C ILE A 137 29.94 -9.46 -0.74
N GLY A 138 28.98 -10.14 -1.39
CA GLY A 138 28.76 -11.58 -1.24
C GLY A 138 27.84 -12.00 -0.09
N TYR A 139 27.00 -11.08 0.45
CA TYR A 139 25.95 -11.50 1.38
C TYR A 139 24.84 -12.26 0.63
N ASP A 140 24.39 -13.35 1.20
CA ASP A 140 23.15 -14.01 0.78
C ASP A 140 21.93 -13.31 1.41
N VAL A 141 20.71 -13.59 0.93
CA VAL A 141 19.52 -12.90 1.39
C VAL A 141 18.31 -13.81 1.48
N ALA A 142 17.49 -13.59 2.53
CA ALA A 142 16.18 -14.22 2.72
C ALA A 142 15.18 -13.21 3.28
N VAL A 143 13.90 -13.56 3.24
CA VAL A 143 12.80 -12.76 3.79
C VAL A 143 11.99 -13.63 4.74
N GLU A 144 11.49 -13.05 5.82
CA GLU A 144 10.46 -13.65 6.68
C GLU A 144 9.25 -12.76 6.79
N GLU A 145 8.06 -13.35 6.76
CA GLU A 145 6.82 -12.69 7.11
C GLU A 145 6.09 -13.39 8.25
N ARG A 146 5.60 -12.61 9.20
CA ARG A 146 4.79 -13.12 10.32
C ARG A 146 3.47 -12.36 10.38
N HIS A 147 2.34 -13.09 10.38
CA HIS A 147 1.00 -12.53 10.49
C HIS A 147 0.11 -13.37 11.41
N HIS A 148 -1.07 -12.83 11.69
CA HIS A 148 -2.11 -13.53 12.46
C HIS A 148 -2.54 -14.84 11.79
N ILE A 149 -3.06 -15.78 12.60
CA ILE A 149 -3.41 -17.14 12.16
C ILE A 149 -4.46 -17.15 11.04
N GLY A 150 -5.35 -16.17 10.97
CA GLY A 150 -6.40 -16.06 9.95
C GLY A 150 -5.95 -15.41 8.63
N LYS A 151 -4.64 -15.20 8.40
CA LYS A 151 -4.16 -14.70 7.12
C LYS A 151 -3.81 -15.86 6.18
N GLU A 152 -4.55 -15.99 5.10
CA GLU A 152 -4.38 -17.06 4.11
C GLU A 152 -3.27 -16.73 3.09
N ASP A 153 -3.31 -15.53 2.52
CA ASP A 153 -2.40 -15.12 1.46
C ASP A 153 -1.03 -14.67 1.95
N ILE A 154 -0.03 -14.83 1.08
CA ILE A 154 1.28 -14.19 1.24
C ILE A 154 1.10 -12.68 1.13
N ALA A 155 1.70 -11.93 2.05
CA ALA A 155 1.56 -10.49 2.07
C ALA A 155 2.10 -9.84 0.79
N ALA A 156 1.34 -8.89 0.23
CA ALA A 156 1.81 -8.08 -0.89
C ALA A 156 3.13 -7.36 -0.57
N THR A 157 3.32 -6.98 0.70
CA THR A 157 4.56 -6.40 1.22
C THR A 157 5.75 -7.35 1.06
N ALA A 158 5.60 -8.64 1.41
CA ALA A 158 6.68 -9.63 1.25
C ALA A 158 7.02 -9.86 -0.23
N LYS A 159 6.00 -9.91 -1.10
CA LYS A 159 6.20 -10.00 -2.56
C LYS A 159 6.94 -8.77 -3.12
N THR A 160 6.62 -7.57 -2.63
CA THR A 160 7.32 -6.34 -3.02
C THR A 160 8.77 -6.36 -2.57
N ILE A 161 9.04 -6.79 -1.33
CA ILE A 161 10.40 -6.99 -0.81
C ILE A 161 11.18 -7.94 -1.70
N GLY A 162 10.61 -9.12 -2.00
CA GLY A 162 11.25 -10.12 -2.85
C GLY A 162 11.61 -9.59 -4.24
N ARG A 163 10.73 -8.80 -4.88
CA ARG A 163 11.03 -8.16 -6.18
C ARG A 163 12.18 -7.16 -6.07
N ILE A 164 12.18 -6.31 -5.03
CA ILE A 164 13.29 -5.36 -4.80
C ILE A 164 14.62 -6.11 -4.65
N LEU A 165 14.60 -7.27 -3.99
CA LEU A 165 15.79 -8.09 -3.79
C LEU A 165 16.24 -8.78 -5.10
N ILE A 166 15.32 -9.33 -5.90
CA ILE A 166 15.64 -9.88 -7.23
C ILE A 166 16.27 -8.80 -8.11
N ASP A 167 15.73 -7.58 -8.10
CA ASP A 167 16.29 -6.45 -8.84
C ASP A 167 17.69 -6.03 -8.35
N ALA A 168 18.05 -6.34 -7.10
CA ALA A 168 19.31 -5.95 -6.48
C ALA A 168 20.40 -7.04 -6.57
N TYR A 169 20.01 -8.30 -6.71
CA TYR A 169 20.90 -9.46 -6.74
C TYR A 169 20.94 -10.04 -8.15
N PRO A 170 22.03 -9.89 -8.92
CA PRO A 170 22.11 -10.35 -10.32
C PRO A 170 21.96 -11.84 -10.50
N ASP A 171 22.30 -12.64 -9.48
CA ASP A 171 22.23 -14.09 -9.45
C ASP A 171 20.86 -14.63 -8.99
N LYS A 172 19.98 -13.78 -8.46
CA LYS A 172 18.65 -14.19 -7.98
C LYS A 172 17.58 -13.88 -9.03
N ASN A 173 16.68 -14.85 -9.27
CA ASN A 173 15.60 -14.68 -10.26
C ASN A 173 14.27 -15.32 -9.87
N GLU A 174 14.20 -15.99 -8.72
CA GLU A 174 13.02 -16.73 -8.28
C GLU A 174 12.73 -16.50 -6.79
N MET A 175 11.45 -16.37 -6.44
CA MET A 175 10.97 -16.35 -5.04
C MET A 175 10.36 -17.71 -4.69
N VAL A 176 10.83 -18.33 -3.62
CA VAL A 176 10.26 -19.57 -3.07
C VAL A 176 9.59 -19.27 -1.74
N TYR A 177 8.36 -19.74 -1.57
CA TYR A 177 7.51 -19.39 -0.45
C TYR A 177 7.32 -20.55 0.52
N GLY A 178 7.35 -20.24 1.83
CA GLY A 178 7.20 -21.21 2.90
C GLY A 178 8.42 -22.07 3.13
N ASP A 179 8.20 -23.21 3.76
CA ASP A 179 9.26 -24.18 4.00
C ASP A 179 9.57 -24.96 2.72
N ILE A 180 10.84 -25.16 2.46
CA ILE A 180 11.32 -25.98 1.35
C ILE A 180 11.96 -27.24 1.92
N ASP A 181 11.53 -28.40 1.45
CA ASP A 181 12.02 -29.75 1.86
C ASP A 181 13.25 -30.24 1.06
N ARG A 182 13.92 -29.30 0.40
CA ARG A 182 15.12 -29.53 -0.42
C ARG A 182 16.16 -28.43 -0.17
N LYS A 183 17.36 -28.64 -0.61
CA LYS A 183 18.39 -27.59 -0.64
C LYS A 183 17.90 -26.43 -1.52
N ARG A 184 17.96 -25.19 -1.01
CA ARG A 184 17.69 -23.97 -1.76
C ARG A 184 18.71 -23.82 -2.90
N LYS A 185 18.27 -23.41 -4.08
CA LYS A 185 19.17 -23.05 -5.18
C LYS A 185 19.76 -21.66 -4.93
N ASP A 186 20.94 -21.43 -5.47
CA ASP A 186 21.62 -20.13 -5.34
C ASP A 186 20.85 -18.99 -6.03
N THR A 187 20.01 -19.32 -7.04
CA THR A 187 19.15 -18.36 -7.76
C THR A 187 17.84 -18.00 -7.03
N GLU A 188 17.55 -18.65 -5.91
CA GLU A 188 16.30 -18.48 -5.18
C GLU A 188 16.43 -17.51 -4.00
N ILE A 189 15.37 -16.74 -3.75
CA ILE A 189 15.15 -16.00 -2.50
C ILE A 189 14.03 -16.71 -1.74
N THR A 190 14.31 -17.19 -0.54
CA THR A 190 13.29 -17.79 0.33
C THR A 190 12.49 -16.72 1.03
N ILE A 191 11.16 -16.86 1.02
CA ILE A 191 10.22 -16.06 1.81
C ILE A 191 9.58 -16.98 2.83
N GLY A 192 10.13 -17.04 4.04
CA GLY A 192 9.59 -17.79 5.17
C GLY A 192 8.26 -17.20 5.65
N ILE A 193 7.30 -18.07 6.03
CA ILE A 193 5.95 -17.68 6.38
C ILE A 193 5.57 -18.22 7.74
N THR A 194 5.28 -17.34 8.69
CA THR A 194 4.75 -17.71 10.01
C THR A 194 3.35 -17.17 10.21
N ARG A 195 2.44 -18.01 10.69
CA ARG A 195 1.06 -17.66 11.06
C ARG A 195 0.84 -18.02 12.51
N VAL A 196 0.66 -17.00 13.38
CA VAL A 196 0.49 -17.22 14.83
C VAL A 196 -0.28 -16.07 15.48
N GLY A 197 -1.20 -16.39 16.37
CA GLY A 197 -1.92 -15.43 17.22
C GLY A 197 -2.56 -14.28 16.43
N ASN A 198 -2.31 -13.05 16.90
CA ASN A 198 -2.91 -11.82 16.39
C ASN A 198 -1.85 -10.84 15.82
N ILE A 199 -0.70 -11.30 15.38
CA ILE A 199 0.36 -10.43 14.82
C ILE A 199 -0.19 -9.64 13.63
N PRO A 200 -0.19 -8.31 13.66
CA PRO A 200 -0.72 -7.49 12.57
C PRO A 200 0.10 -7.58 11.28
N GLY A 201 1.42 -7.78 11.42
CA GLY A 201 2.37 -7.96 10.33
C GLY A 201 3.79 -7.58 10.74
N THR A 202 4.72 -8.51 10.53
CA THR A 202 6.16 -8.27 10.64
C THR A 202 6.83 -8.77 9.36
N HIS A 203 7.75 -7.99 8.82
CA HIS A 203 8.59 -8.38 7.69
C HIS A 203 10.05 -8.15 8.06
N THR A 204 10.86 -9.18 7.90
CA THR A 204 12.30 -9.15 8.14
C THR A 204 13.02 -9.48 6.83
N VAL A 205 14.01 -8.69 6.47
CA VAL A 205 15.01 -9.06 5.45
C VAL A 205 16.28 -9.41 6.19
N ILE A 206 16.79 -10.60 5.93
CA ILE A 206 17.99 -11.16 6.54
C ILE A 206 19.07 -11.19 5.47
N PHE A 207 20.19 -10.52 5.72
CA PHE A 207 21.40 -10.58 4.91
C PHE A 207 22.45 -11.30 5.71
N ASP A 208 23.05 -12.34 5.16
CA ASP A 208 24.01 -13.19 5.87
C ASP A 208 25.30 -13.40 5.11
N SER A 209 26.41 -13.38 5.84
CA SER A 209 27.75 -13.66 5.34
C SER A 209 28.41 -14.71 6.24
N PRO A 210 29.57 -15.27 5.88
CA PRO A 210 30.33 -16.15 6.79
C PRO A 210 30.78 -15.50 8.09
N ALA A 211 30.74 -14.16 8.20
CA ALA A 211 31.24 -13.41 9.32
C ALA A 211 30.15 -12.81 10.22
N ASP A 212 29.02 -12.38 9.63
CA ASP A 212 27.97 -11.67 10.35
C ASP A 212 26.63 -11.71 9.61
N THR A 213 25.58 -11.34 10.31
CA THR A 213 24.21 -11.21 9.82
C THR A 213 23.69 -9.79 10.04
N ILE A 214 23.02 -9.22 9.04
CA ILE A 214 22.31 -7.95 9.14
C ILE A 214 20.82 -8.20 8.95
N GLU A 215 20.01 -7.69 9.86
CA GLU A 215 18.55 -7.78 9.75
C GLU A 215 17.92 -6.39 9.61
N LEU A 216 17.03 -6.26 8.63
CA LEU A 216 16.16 -5.09 8.50
C LEU A 216 14.73 -5.51 8.82
N VAL A 217 14.15 -4.97 9.90
CA VAL A 217 12.85 -5.39 10.45
C VAL A 217 11.84 -4.27 10.44
N HIS A 218 10.64 -4.55 9.94
CA HIS A 218 9.48 -3.68 10.10
C HIS A 218 8.33 -4.45 10.77
N THR A 219 7.87 -3.96 11.91
CA THR A 219 6.74 -4.52 12.66
C THR A 219 5.61 -3.52 12.78
N VAL A 220 4.43 -3.89 12.33
CA VAL A 220 3.19 -3.16 12.61
C VAL A 220 2.71 -3.52 14.00
N ARG A 221 2.51 -2.53 14.88
CA ARG A 221 2.00 -2.73 16.24
C ARG A 221 0.48 -2.56 16.32
N ASP A 222 -0.06 -1.65 15.52
CA ASP A 222 -1.49 -1.34 15.46
C ASP A 222 -1.93 -1.13 14.01
N PRO A 223 -2.95 -1.86 13.50
CA PRO A 223 -3.49 -1.66 12.15
C PRO A 223 -4.04 -0.24 11.90
N LYS A 224 -4.38 0.52 12.95
CA LYS A 224 -4.74 1.95 12.84
C LYS A 224 -3.66 2.78 12.14
N LEU A 225 -2.41 2.32 12.13
CA LEU A 225 -1.30 2.94 11.39
C LEU A 225 -1.67 3.22 9.93
N PHE A 226 -2.27 2.24 9.25
CA PHE A 226 -2.61 2.38 7.81
C PHE A 226 -3.68 3.44 7.59
N ALA A 227 -4.68 3.51 8.46
CA ALA A 227 -5.74 4.51 8.41
C ALA A 227 -5.19 5.91 8.70
N LYS A 228 -4.39 6.07 9.77
CA LYS A 228 -3.73 7.34 10.11
C LYS A 228 -2.86 7.84 8.96
N SER A 229 -2.03 6.97 8.39
CA SER A 229 -1.17 7.33 7.26
C SER A 229 -1.97 7.71 6.01
N ALA A 230 -3.13 7.09 5.74
CA ALA A 230 -4.00 7.49 4.64
C ALA A 230 -4.64 8.88 4.88
N ILE A 231 -5.03 9.19 6.13
CA ILE A 231 -5.52 10.52 6.53
C ILE A 231 -4.40 11.56 6.39
N ASP A 232 -3.17 11.24 6.80
CA ASP A 232 -2.02 12.15 6.64
C ASP A 232 -1.67 12.35 5.16
N ALA A 233 -1.82 11.33 4.32
CA ALA A 233 -1.71 11.44 2.88
C ALA A 233 -2.76 12.39 2.29
N ALA A 234 -4.01 12.33 2.76
CA ALA A 234 -5.05 13.27 2.36
C ALA A 234 -4.69 14.72 2.73
N ARG A 235 -4.22 14.94 3.95
CA ARG A 235 -3.76 16.26 4.43
C ARG A 235 -2.59 16.80 3.60
N TRP A 236 -1.65 15.94 3.25
CA TRP A 236 -0.51 16.27 2.40
C TRP A 236 -0.96 16.61 0.97
N LEU A 237 -1.88 15.81 0.41
CA LEU A 237 -2.38 15.92 -0.95
C LEU A 237 -3.06 17.27 -1.21
N ARG A 238 -3.85 17.77 -0.25
CA ARG A 238 -4.56 19.06 -0.37
C ARG A 238 -3.64 20.27 -0.53
N LYS A 239 -2.37 20.14 -0.18
CA LYS A 239 -1.36 21.20 -0.34
C LYS A 239 -0.66 21.15 -1.71
N ARG A 240 -1.11 20.30 -2.61
CA ARG A 240 -0.48 20.08 -3.92
C ARG A 240 -1.34 20.64 -5.05
N PRO A 241 -0.76 20.95 -6.22
CA PRO A 241 -1.52 21.21 -7.44
C PRO A 241 -2.42 20.02 -7.81
N SER A 242 -3.43 20.25 -8.66
CA SER A 242 -4.23 19.16 -9.22
C SER A 242 -3.36 18.19 -10.00
N GLY A 243 -3.61 16.89 -9.84
CA GLY A 243 -2.81 15.87 -10.51
C GLY A 243 -2.71 14.55 -9.76
N LEU A 244 -1.78 13.70 -10.21
CA LEU A 244 -1.54 12.37 -9.71
C LEU A 244 -0.22 12.30 -8.93
N TYR A 245 -0.26 11.66 -7.76
CA TYR A 245 0.86 11.50 -6.84
C TYR A 245 0.93 10.07 -6.33
N SER A 246 2.12 9.64 -5.96
CA SER A 246 2.36 8.38 -5.26
C SER A 246 2.73 8.63 -3.79
N VAL A 247 2.61 7.62 -2.94
CA VAL A 247 3.11 7.70 -1.55
C VAL A 247 4.61 8.01 -1.52
N LYS A 248 5.39 7.64 -2.55
CA LYS A 248 6.82 7.98 -2.66
C LYS A 248 7.06 9.49 -2.73
N ASP A 249 6.09 10.26 -3.25
CA ASP A 249 6.20 11.72 -3.35
C ASP A 249 6.10 12.42 -1.98
N MET A 250 5.50 11.75 -1.00
CA MET A 250 5.49 12.25 0.40
C MET A 250 6.84 12.10 1.10
N LEU A 251 7.77 11.33 0.54
CA LEU A 251 9.08 11.01 1.13
C LEU A 251 10.24 11.82 0.52
N LYS A 252 9.90 12.82 -0.29
CA LYS A 252 10.87 13.73 -0.93
C LYS A 252 11.23 14.92 -0.08
#